data_9f3f21603171b358d2cd4bd3be71d861
#
_entry.id   9f3f21603171b358d2cd4bd3be71d861
#
_cell.length_a   1.000
_cell.length_b   1.000
_cell.length_c   1.000
_cell.angle_alpha   90.00
_cell.angle_beta   90.00
_cell.angle_gamma   90.00
#
_symmetry.space_group_name_H-M   'P 1'
#
loop_
_entity.id
_entity.type
_entity.pdbx_description
1 polymer ?
#
loop_
_entity_poly.entity_id
_entity_poly.type
_entity_poly.pdbx_seq_one_letter_code
_entity_poly.pdbx_strand_id
1 'polypeptide(L)'
;MQYLVTGEFVEPGPLLPPDQVAGMLRQVVVPSHDALTNLRSEGKLLAGGYSVGERAGAFIFDVDSNAELDRLLQSLPFWGLIKFKVTPLEEIEGRREGDRRQAEQIEQSLQR
;
A
#
# COMPACT_ATOMS: atom_id res chain seq x y z
N MET A 1 8.82 -9.42 2.38
CA MET A 1 8.86 -8.50 1.22
C MET A 1 8.06 -7.25 1.56
N GLN A 2 8.64 -6.10 1.30
CA GLN A 2 7.99 -4.84 1.62
C GLN A 2 7.42 -4.17 0.38
N TYR A 3 6.27 -3.52 0.56
CA TYR A 3 5.55 -2.84 -0.51
C TYR A 3 5.04 -1.49 -0.03
N LEU A 4 5.22 -0.46 -0.86
CA LEU A 4 4.48 0.77 -0.70
C LEU A 4 3.14 0.64 -1.44
N VAL A 5 2.06 0.76 -0.71
CA VAL A 5 0.71 0.69 -1.26
C VAL A 5 0.05 2.05 -1.06
N THR A 6 -0.27 2.72 -2.16
CA THR A 6 -1.07 3.92 -2.12
C THR A 6 -2.47 3.61 -2.60
N GLY A 7 -3.46 4.26 -2.02
CA GLY A 7 -4.84 4.08 -2.39
C GLY A 7 -5.58 5.41 -2.43
N GLU A 8 -6.47 5.54 -3.39
CA GLU A 8 -7.36 6.68 -3.46
C GLU A 8 -8.79 6.22 -3.69
N PHE A 9 -9.72 6.91 -3.06
CA PHE A 9 -11.14 6.63 -3.23
C PHE A 9 -11.58 7.04 -4.63
N VAL A 10 -12.26 6.14 -5.32
CA VAL A 10 -12.84 6.41 -6.64
C VAL A 10 -14.35 6.62 -6.44
N GLU A 11 -14.82 7.83 -6.72
CA GLU A 11 -16.24 8.14 -6.59
C GLU A 11 -17.01 7.44 -7.70
N PRO A 12 -18.06 6.66 -7.33
CA PRO A 12 -18.78 5.82 -8.30
C PRO A 12 -19.83 6.59 -9.11
N GLY A 13 -19.78 7.92 -9.18
CA GLY A 13 -20.75 8.69 -9.96
C GLY A 13 -21.31 9.89 -9.23
N PRO A 14 -22.57 10.26 -9.44
CA PRO A 14 -23.18 11.44 -8.83
C PRO A 14 -23.20 11.36 -7.31
N LEU A 15 -23.28 12.50 -6.65
CA LEU A 15 -23.33 12.61 -5.19
C LEU A 15 -24.43 11.72 -4.62
N LEU A 16 -24.05 10.87 -3.67
CA LEU A 16 -24.98 10.03 -2.95
C LEU A 16 -25.75 10.84 -1.90
N PRO A 17 -27.01 10.49 -1.60
CA PRO A 17 -27.72 11.08 -0.48
C PRO A 17 -26.98 10.86 0.86
N PRO A 18 -27.12 11.77 1.82
CA PRO A 18 -26.38 11.69 3.10
C PRO A 18 -26.59 10.38 3.87
N ASP A 19 -27.77 9.79 3.82
CA ASP A 19 -28.06 8.52 4.49
C ASP A 19 -27.29 7.36 3.86
N GLN A 20 -27.14 7.35 2.52
CA GLN A 20 -26.33 6.35 1.83
C GLN A 20 -24.83 6.53 2.12
N VAL A 21 -24.36 7.76 2.19
CA VAL A 21 -22.97 8.05 2.57
C VAL A 21 -22.71 7.55 4.00
N ALA A 22 -23.59 7.83 4.93
CA ALA A 22 -23.48 7.36 6.31
C ALA A 22 -23.45 5.83 6.39
N GLY A 23 -24.30 5.16 5.62
CA GLY A 23 -24.33 3.69 5.55
C GLY A 23 -23.02 3.11 5.01
N MET A 24 -22.48 3.69 3.94
CA MET A 24 -21.22 3.27 3.35
C MET A 24 -20.05 3.46 4.34
N LEU A 25 -20.01 4.59 5.03
CA LEU A 25 -18.98 4.84 6.03
C LEU A 25 -19.04 3.80 7.15
N ARG A 26 -20.21 3.52 7.70
CA ARG A 26 -20.37 2.58 8.81
C ARG A 26 -20.15 1.13 8.42
N GLN A 27 -20.58 0.73 7.24
CA GLN A 27 -20.59 -0.69 6.83
C GLN A 27 -19.36 -1.09 6.05
N VAL A 28 -18.67 -0.15 5.42
CA VAL A 28 -17.55 -0.43 4.53
C VAL A 28 -16.27 0.25 4.97
N VAL A 29 -16.30 1.57 5.15
CA VAL A 29 -15.08 2.36 5.38
C VAL A 29 -14.52 2.14 6.78
N VAL A 30 -15.34 2.30 7.82
CA VAL A 30 -14.90 2.08 9.21
C VAL A 30 -14.39 0.67 9.43
N PRO A 31 -15.07 -0.40 8.99
CA PRO A 31 -14.53 -1.76 9.10
C PRO A 31 -13.21 -1.96 8.36
N SER A 32 -12.97 -1.24 7.27
CA SER A 32 -11.68 -1.29 6.56
C SER A 32 -10.56 -0.70 7.40
N HIS A 33 -10.80 0.39 8.10
CA HIS A 33 -9.82 0.96 9.03
C HIS A 33 -9.52 0.00 10.18
N ASP A 34 -10.53 -0.67 10.70
CA ASP A 34 -10.37 -1.69 11.73
C ASP A 34 -9.51 -2.85 11.23
N ALA A 35 -9.74 -3.30 10.00
CA ALA A 35 -8.94 -4.36 9.38
C ALA A 35 -7.48 -3.94 9.21
N LEU A 36 -7.20 -2.71 8.80
CA LEU A 36 -5.85 -2.18 8.69
C LEU A 36 -5.16 -2.09 10.06
N THR A 37 -5.88 -1.69 11.09
CA THR A 37 -5.38 -1.68 12.47
C THR A 37 -5.00 -3.09 12.92
N ASN A 38 -5.80 -4.10 12.60
CA ASN A 38 -5.52 -5.49 12.92
C ASN A 38 -4.26 -5.99 12.20
N LEU A 39 -4.10 -5.64 10.92
CA LEU A 39 -2.90 -5.98 10.16
C LEU A 39 -1.64 -5.34 10.76
N ARG A 40 -1.75 -4.12 11.27
CA ARG A 40 -0.66 -3.47 11.99
C ARG A 40 -0.30 -4.24 13.27
N SER A 41 -1.29 -4.69 14.02
CA SER A 41 -1.07 -5.50 15.23
C SER A 41 -0.40 -6.84 14.92
N GLU A 42 -0.68 -7.41 13.75
CA GLU A 42 -0.07 -8.66 13.28
C GLU A 42 1.33 -8.46 12.68
N GLY A 43 1.81 -7.24 12.55
CA GLY A 43 3.11 -6.92 11.96
C GLY A 43 3.13 -6.94 10.43
N LYS A 44 1.98 -7.07 9.77
CA LYS A 44 1.88 -7.07 8.31
C LYS A 44 1.78 -5.66 7.72
N LEU A 45 1.29 -4.72 8.49
CA LEU A 45 1.29 -3.30 8.15
C LEU A 45 2.32 -2.61 9.05
N LEU A 46 3.40 -2.12 8.49
CA LEU A 46 4.50 -1.53 9.24
C LEU A 46 4.29 -0.06 9.55
N ALA A 47 3.74 0.68 8.61
CA ALA A 47 3.57 2.13 8.71
C ALA A 47 2.51 2.57 7.72
N GLY A 48 2.01 3.77 7.92
CA GLY A 48 1.08 4.38 6.99
C GLY A 48 0.06 5.27 7.66
N GLY A 49 -0.74 5.89 6.84
CA GLY A 49 -1.80 6.79 7.27
C GLY A 49 -2.53 7.37 6.08
N TYR A 50 -3.41 8.30 6.36
CA TYR A 50 -4.26 8.93 5.36
C TYR A 50 -3.82 10.37 5.09
N SER A 51 -3.99 10.80 3.85
CA SER A 51 -3.74 12.19 3.46
C SER A 51 -4.76 13.11 4.11
N VAL A 52 -4.29 14.22 4.64
CA VAL A 52 -5.19 15.24 5.21
C VAL A 52 -5.85 16.00 4.06
N GLY A 53 -7.18 16.09 4.09
CA GLY A 53 -7.95 16.80 3.07
C GLY A 53 -8.23 16.03 1.81
N GLU A 54 -7.76 14.78 1.70
CA GLU A 54 -7.99 13.90 0.55
C GLU A 54 -8.48 12.54 1.02
N ARG A 55 -9.23 11.85 0.18
CA ARG A 55 -9.64 10.46 0.45
C ARG A 55 -8.60 9.50 -0.14
N ALA A 56 -7.40 9.56 0.41
CA ALA A 56 -6.27 8.80 -0.06
C ALA A 56 -5.39 8.38 1.12
N GLY A 57 -4.59 7.37 0.93
CA GLY A 57 -3.68 6.90 1.96
C GLY A 57 -2.42 6.27 1.37
N ALA A 58 -1.44 6.08 2.22
CA ALA A 58 -0.19 5.43 1.87
C ALA A 58 0.21 4.50 3.02
N PHE A 59 0.61 3.28 2.67
CA PHE A 59 0.87 2.22 3.63
C PHE A 59 2.09 1.43 3.21
N ILE A 60 2.83 0.93 4.19
CA ILE A 60 3.94 0.00 3.95
C ILE A 60 3.56 -1.35 4.54
N PHE A 61 3.43 -2.34 3.65
CA PHE A 61 3.13 -3.73 4.02
C PHE A 61 4.40 -4.57 4.00
N ASP A 62 4.47 -5.50 4.93
CA ASP A 62 5.50 -6.54 4.97
C ASP A 62 4.81 -7.90 4.94
N VAL A 63 4.92 -8.58 3.81
CA VAL A 63 4.27 -9.87 3.55
C VAL A 63 5.23 -10.80 2.83
N ASP A 64 4.89 -12.09 2.78
CA ASP A 64 5.78 -13.11 2.26
C ASP A 64 5.77 -13.22 0.73
N SER A 65 4.69 -12.75 0.09
CA SER A 65 4.54 -12.89 -1.36
C SER A 65 3.58 -11.85 -1.94
N ASN A 66 3.66 -11.68 -3.26
CA ASN A 66 2.69 -10.87 -4.00
C ASN A 66 1.25 -11.41 -3.83
N ALA A 67 1.10 -12.72 -3.82
CA ALA A 67 -0.21 -13.36 -3.65
C ALA A 67 -0.82 -13.07 -2.28
N GLU A 68 0.00 -13.05 -1.22
CA GLU A 68 -0.47 -12.68 0.11
C GLU A 68 -0.94 -11.23 0.14
N LEU A 69 -0.17 -10.31 -0.43
CA LEU A 69 -0.55 -8.90 -0.49
C LEU A 69 -1.88 -8.72 -1.23
N ASP A 70 -2.03 -9.37 -2.38
CA ASP A 70 -3.24 -9.31 -3.18
C ASP A 70 -4.46 -9.78 -2.39
N ARG A 71 -4.34 -10.91 -1.68
CA ARG A 71 -5.42 -11.41 -0.82
C ARG A 71 -5.76 -10.45 0.31
N LEU A 72 -4.75 -9.84 0.94
CA LEU A 72 -4.97 -8.87 2.01
C LEU A 72 -5.72 -7.64 1.52
N LEU A 73 -5.31 -7.08 0.39
CA LEU A 73 -5.97 -5.92 -0.19
C LEU A 73 -7.41 -6.25 -0.60
N GLN A 74 -7.64 -7.40 -1.22
CA GLN A 74 -8.97 -7.85 -1.61
C GLN A 74 -9.89 -8.13 -0.42
N SER A 75 -9.32 -8.45 0.74
CA SER A 75 -10.10 -8.70 1.96
C SER A 75 -10.62 -7.42 2.62
N LEU A 76 -10.09 -6.27 2.26
CA LEU A 76 -10.54 -4.99 2.81
C LEU A 76 -11.96 -4.67 2.29
N PRO A 77 -12.92 -4.36 3.18
CA PRO A 77 -14.29 -4.09 2.74
C PRO A 77 -14.41 -3.00 1.69
N PHE A 78 -13.52 -2.02 1.70
CA PHE A 78 -13.55 -0.93 0.71
C PHE A 78 -12.76 -1.21 -0.58
N TRP A 79 -12.28 -2.46 -0.78
CA TRP A 79 -11.50 -2.84 -1.95
C TRP A 79 -12.09 -2.31 -3.28
N GLY A 80 -13.39 -2.48 -3.48
CA GLY A 80 -14.07 -2.07 -4.71
C GLY A 80 -14.21 -0.56 -4.89
N LEU A 81 -13.91 0.23 -3.86
CA LEU A 81 -14.01 1.69 -3.87
C LEU A 81 -12.65 2.37 -3.99
N ILE A 82 -11.57 1.62 -3.94
CA ILE A 82 -10.21 2.15 -3.85
C ILE A 82 -9.43 1.76 -5.10
N LYS A 83 -8.76 2.74 -5.68
CA LYS A 83 -7.75 2.50 -6.70
C LYS A 83 -6.40 2.38 -6.01
N PHE A 84 -5.84 1.17 -6.04
CA PHE A 84 -4.54 0.90 -5.43
C PHE A 84 -3.41 1.02 -6.42
N LYS A 85 -2.27 1.51 -5.93
CA LYS A 85 -0.99 1.41 -6.62
C LYS A 85 -0.01 0.71 -5.68
N VAL A 86 0.61 -0.35 -6.16
CA VAL A 86 1.55 -1.16 -5.40
C VAL A 86 2.95 -0.99 -5.97
N THR A 87 3.90 -0.65 -5.12
CA THR A 87 5.30 -0.50 -5.50
C THR A 87 6.14 -1.41 -4.61
N PRO A 88 6.77 -2.46 -5.16
CA PRO A 88 7.71 -3.26 -4.40
C PRO A 88 8.89 -2.41 -3.94
N LEU A 89 9.33 -2.64 -2.71
CA LEU A 89 10.45 -1.91 -2.14
C LEU A 89 11.63 -2.87 -1.93
N GLU A 90 12.81 -2.42 -2.27
CA GLU A 90 14.05 -3.07 -1.91
C GLU A 90 14.56 -2.48 -0.60
N GLU A 91 15.19 -3.30 0.23
CA GLU A 91 15.85 -2.80 1.44
C GLU A 91 17.01 -1.89 1.08
N ILE A 92 17.24 -0.89 1.92
CA ILE A 92 18.32 0.10 1.70
C ILE A 92 19.68 -0.60 1.55
N GLU A 93 19.95 -1.59 2.39
CA GLU A 93 21.19 -2.37 2.37
C GLU A 93 21.36 -3.14 1.06
N GLY A 94 20.28 -3.71 0.54
CA GLY A 94 20.29 -4.43 -0.73
C GLY A 94 20.58 -3.50 -1.91
N ARG A 95 19.98 -2.32 -1.91
CA ARG A 95 20.24 -1.32 -2.94
C ARG A 95 21.67 -0.81 -2.88
N ARG A 96 22.17 -0.53 -1.69
CA ARG A 96 23.56 -0.11 -1.49
C ARG A 96 24.53 -1.14 -2.07
N GLU A 97 24.33 -2.42 -1.78
CA GLU A 97 25.18 -3.50 -2.28
C GLU A 97 25.08 -3.63 -3.80
N GLY A 98 23.90 -3.48 -4.37
CA GLY A 98 23.70 -3.48 -5.82
C GLY A 98 24.43 -2.34 -6.50
N ASP A 99 24.39 -1.15 -5.93
CA ASP A 99 25.07 0.03 -6.47
C ASP A 99 26.60 -0.11 -6.36
N ARG A 100 27.09 -0.70 -5.27
CA ARG A 100 28.52 -1.00 -5.11
C ARG A 100 29.02 -1.96 -6.19
N ARG A 101 28.28 -3.04 -6.44
CA ARG A 101 28.64 -4.00 -7.51
C ARG A 101 28.59 -3.35 -8.88
N GLN A 102 27.62 -2.49 -9.13
CA GLN A 102 27.52 -1.77 -10.40
C GLN A 102 28.73 -0.84 -10.60
N ALA A 103 29.15 -0.13 -9.55
CA ALA A 103 30.33 0.71 -9.60
C ALA A 103 31.59 -0.09 -9.96
N GLU A 104 31.78 -1.26 -9.35
CA GLU A 104 32.90 -2.15 -9.67
C GLU A 104 32.87 -2.61 -11.12
N GLN A 105 31.70 -2.97 -11.66
CA GLN A 105 31.54 -3.38 -13.05
C GLN A 105 31.91 -2.25 -14.01
N ILE A 106 31.47 -1.04 -13.72
CA ILE A 106 31.79 0.14 -14.54
C ILE A 106 33.31 0.41 -14.50
N GLU A 107 33.91 0.39 -13.31
CA GLU A 107 35.36 0.60 -13.14
C GLU A 107 36.17 -0.43 -13.92
N GLN A 108 35.80 -1.70 -13.86
CA GLN A 108 36.46 -2.77 -14.64
C GLN A 108 36.30 -2.55 -16.14
N SER A 109 35.16 -2.06 -16.59
CA SER A 109 34.91 -1.74 -17.99
C SER A 109 35.81 -0.62 -18.48
N LEU A 110 36.11 0.37 -17.64
CA LEU A 110 37.00 1.50 -17.96
C LEU A 110 38.47 1.12 -18.07
N GLN A 111 38.88 -0.01 -17.47
CA GLN A 111 40.26 -0.48 -17.49
C GLN A 111 40.63 -1.27 -18.72
N ARG A 112 39.70 -1.57 -19.59
CA ARG A 112 39.89 -2.36 -20.82
C ARG A 112 40.25 -1.48 -22.00
#